data_08a346de0b74315b0f54a5e299d6f363
#
_entry.id   08a346de0b74315b0f54a5e299d6f363
#
_cell.length_a   1.000
_cell.length_b   1.000
_cell.length_c   1.000
_cell.angle_alpha   90.00
_cell.angle_beta   90.00
_cell.angle_gamma   90.00
#
_symmetry.space_group_name_H-M   'P 1'
#
loop_
_entity.id
_entity.type
_entity.pdbx_description
1 polymer ?
#
loop_
_entity_poly.entity_id
_entity_poly.type
_entity_poly.pdbx_seq_one_letter_code
_entity_poly.pdbx_strand_id
1 'polypeptide(L)'
;MTGPGSDAEAAEDAVAGFAEQFSVDVSMIGDEQRSSLWSALGDNTFGVVVQMYIADFVPRVRAGLEALGVGEQYLGWADGRVDWDHMADPSDVVFNGFLPAVARLRDLDALTSEVVRLRGAAQHNCRLCKSLRETTALDAGGSETLYGDIEHFEASGLLTDRQKAALRYADALIWSPSRIDRGIAATVRAHFSDAEAVELTFDVMRNASNKVAVALAGDAPRVENGTEQYLLDVDGQTVFT
;
A
#
# COMPACT_ATOMS: atom_id res chain seq x y z
N MET A 1 -7.02 39.39 15.16
CA MET A 1 -8.34 38.77 14.84
C MET A 1 -8.26 38.35 13.39
N THR A 2 -8.03 37.06 13.15
CA THR A 2 -8.09 36.46 11.81
C THR A 2 -9.57 36.38 11.41
N GLY A 3 -9.93 36.82 10.21
CA GLY A 3 -11.31 36.76 9.73
C GLY A 3 -11.70 35.34 9.30
N PRO A 4 -13.02 35.01 9.21
CA PRO A 4 -13.49 33.67 8.85
C PRO A 4 -12.97 33.13 7.50
N GLY A 5 -12.45 33.98 6.62
CA GLY A 5 -11.80 33.57 5.37
C GLY A 5 -10.39 33.03 5.56
N SER A 6 -9.65 33.51 6.57
CA SER A 6 -8.27 33.07 6.86
C SER A 6 -8.23 31.69 7.51
N ASP A 7 -9.24 31.32 8.27
CA ASP A 7 -9.29 30.02 8.95
C ASP A 7 -9.69 28.88 7.96
N ALA A 8 -10.57 29.19 7.00
CA ALA A 8 -10.91 28.23 5.93
C ALA A 8 -9.73 27.99 4.98
N GLU A 9 -9.01 29.05 4.59
CA GLU A 9 -7.81 28.96 3.74
C GLU A 9 -6.70 28.17 4.45
N ALA A 10 -6.49 28.40 5.74
CA ALA A 10 -5.51 27.63 6.54
C ALA A 10 -5.89 26.15 6.67
N ALA A 11 -7.18 25.82 6.75
CA ALA A 11 -7.64 24.43 6.76
C ALA A 11 -7.44 23.74 5.41
N GLU A 12 -7.73 24.42 4.30
CA GLU A 12 -7.48 23.91 2.95
C GLU A 12 -5.99 23.67 2.71
N ASP A 13 -5.11 24.60 3.12
CA ASP A 13 -3.65 24.46 3.02
C ASP A 13 -3.14 23.28 3.85
N ALA A 14 -3.67 23.07 5.06
CA ALA A 14 -3.29 21.94 5.91
C ALA A 14 -3.66 20.59 5.26
N VAL A 15 -4.85 20.48 4.67
CA VAL A 15 -5.29 19.27 3.97
C VAL A 15 -4.45 19.03 2.71
N ALA A 16 -4.21 20.08 1.91
CA ALA A 16 -3.42 19.98 0.68
C ALA A 16 -1.96 19.57 0.98
N GLY A 17 -1.31 20.22 1.94
CA GLY A 17 0.06 19.90 2.33
C GLY A 17 0.20 18.48 2.92
N PHE A 18 -0.81 18.02 3.67
CA PHE A 18 -0.85 16.65 4.17
C PHE A 18 -1.02 15.64 3.02
N ALA A 19 -1.92 15.89 2.08
CA ALA A 19 -2.16 15.01 0.93
C ALA A 19 -0.92 14.91 0.03
N GLU A 20 -0.20 16.02 -0.20
CA GLU A 20 1.06 16.02 -0.93
C GLU A 20 2.10 15.15 -0.23
N GLN A 21 2.34 15.36 1.07
CA GLN A 21 3.29 14.57 1.84
C GLN A 21 2.89 13.08 1.90
N PHE A 22 1.59 12.80 2.07
CA PHE A 22 1.04 11.45 2.03
C PHE A 22 1.36 10.75 0.70
N SER A 23 1.20 11.44 -0.41
CA SER A 23 1.46 10.86 -1.75
C SER A 23 2.96 10.63 -2.00
N VAL A 24 3.80 11.60 -1.61
CA VAL A 24 5.25 11.57 -1.89
C VAL A 24 5.99 10.62 -0.94
N ASP A 25 5.85 10.82 0.36
CA ASP A 25 6.50 9.98 1.38
C ASP A 25 5.75 10.11 2.72
N VAL A 26 4.89 9.12 2.99
CA VAL A 26 4.07 9.09 4.19
C VAL A 26 4.90 9.01 5.49
N SER A 27 6.12 8.46 5.43
CA SER A 27 6.97 8.30 6.59
C SER A 27 7.49 9.64 7.15
N MET A 28 7.42 10.69 6.35
CA MET A 28 7.88 12.04 6.71
C MET A 28 6.77 12.92 7.30
N ILE A 29 5.54 12.42 7.41
CA ILE A 29 4.45 13.15 8.07
C ILE A 29 4.78 13.31 9.56
N GLY A 30 4.90 14.56 10.01
CA GLY A 30 5.20 14.92 11.38
C GLY A 30 3.97 15.21 12.24
N ASP A 31 4.18 15.38 13.55
CA ASP A 31 3.10 15.63 14.50
C ASP A 31 2.39 16.97 14.26
N GLU A 32 3.11 17.97 13.75
CA GLU A 32 2.53 19.28 13.39
C GLU A 32 1.53 19.13 12.25
N GLN A 33 1.89 18.39 11.19
CA GLN A 33 0.99 18.12 10.07
C GLN A 33 -0.24 17.33 10.51
N ARG A 34 -0.07 16.32 11.38
CA ARG A 34 -1.18 15.56 11.96
C ARG A 34 -2.11 16.45 12.76
N SER A 35 -1.55 17.28 13.65
CA SER A 35 -2.32 18.18 14.49
C SER A 35 -3.11 19.18 13.67
N SER A 36 -2.50 19.74 12.61
CA SER A 36 -3.15 20.68 11.69
C SER A 36 -4.30 20.00 10.93
N LEU A 37 -4.09 18.77 10.45
CA LEU A 37 -5.12 18.00 9.77
C LEU A 37 -6.31 17.70 10.70
N TRP A 38 -6.05 17.23 11.94
CA TRP A 38 -7.09 16.98 12.93
C TRP A 38 -7.87 18.24 13.29
N SER A 39 -7.18 19.38 13.38
CA SER A 39 -7.80 20.68 13.66
C SER A 39 -8.70 21.12 12.51
N ALA A 40 -8.31 20.81 11.26
CA ALA A 40 -9.08 21.18 10.07
C ALA A 40 -10.31 20.30 9.85
N LEU A 41 -10.20 18.98 10.11
CA LEU A 41 -11.20 17.98 9.69
C LEU A 41 -11.98 17.34 10.86
N GLY A 42 -11.46 17.41 12.09
CA GLY A 42 -12.11 16.79 13.25
C GLY A 42 -12.39 15.30 13.03
N ASP A 43 -13.61 14.86 13.28
CA ASP A 43 -14.04 13.47 13.16
C ASP A 43 -13.97 12.92 11.72
N ASN A 44 -13.91 13.77 10.70
CA ASN A 44 -13.81 13.36 9.31
C ASN A 44 -12.36 12.98 8.89
N THR A 45 -11.37 13.21 9.77
CA THR A 45 -9.94 13.02 9.44
C THR A 45 -9.65 11.62 8.91
N PHE A 46 -10.16 10.58 9.56
CA PHE A 46 -9.89 9.20 9.12
C PHE A 46 -10.44 8.92 7.72
N GLY A 47 -11.71 9.25 7.47
CA GLY A 47 -12.34 9.06 6.16
C GLY A 47 -11.62 9.81 5.04
N VAL A 48 -11.18 11.06 5.30
CA VAL A 48 -10.42 11.86 4.32
C VAL A 48 -9.04 11.25 4.04
N VAL A 49 -8.34 10.71 5.04
CA VAL A 49 -7.05 10.04 4.81
C VAL A 49 -7.24 8.74 4.02
N VAL A 50 -8.36 8.02 4.23
CA VAL A 50 -8.71 6.86 3.38
C VAL A 50 -9.02 7.31 1.94
N GLN A 51 -9.69 8.45 1.73
CA GLN A 51 -9.87 9.02 0.40
C GLN A 51 -8.52 9.37 -0.25
N MET A 52 -7.57 9.95 0.50
CA MET A 52 -6.21 10.22 0.00
C MET A 52 -5.51 8.92 -0.45
N TYR A 53 -5.65 7.83 0.30
CA TYR A 53 -5.12 6.52 -0.09
C TYR A 53 -5.72 6.03 -1.42
N ILE A 54 -7.03 6.14 -1.60
CA ILE A 54 -7.70 5.76 -2.86
C ILE A 54 -7.19 6.63 -4.01
N ALA A 55 -7.16 7.96 -3.82
CA ALA A 55 -6.71 8.91 -4.82
C ALA A 55 -5.25 8.70 -5.25
N ASP A 56 -4.39 8.28 -4.30
CA ASP A 56 -2.97 8.00 -4.55
C ASP A 56 -2.79 6.66 -5.30
N PHE A 57 -3.48 5.59 -4.89
CA PHE A 57 -3.18 4.25 -5.40
C PHE A 57 -4.01 3.82 -6.62
N VAL A 58 -5.20 4.31 -6.84
CA VAL A 58 -5.99 3.96 -8.04
C VAL A 58 -5.26 4.32 -9.34
N PRO A 59 -4.69 5.53 -9.50
CA PRO A 59 -3.89 5.85 -10.68
C PRO A 59 -2.62 5.00 -10.82
N ARG A 60 -1.99 4.59 -9.69
CA ARG A 60 -0.79 3.73 -9.69
C ARG A 60 -1.12 2.33 -10.19
N VAL A 61 -2.23 1.74 -9.71
CA VAL A 61 -2.74 0.44 -10.19
C VAL A 61 -3.00 0.50 -11.69
N ARG A 62 -3.69 1.54 -12.16
CA ARG A 62 -3.93 1.75 -13.59
C ARG A 62 -2.62 1.76 -14.37
N ALA A 63 -1.67 2.61 -13.98
CA ALA A 63 -0.38 2.72 -14.65
C ALA A 63 0.39 1.39 -14.64
N GLY A 64 0.31 0.63 -13.56
CA GLY A 64 0.91 -0.70 -13.44
C GLY A 64 0.31 -1.71 -14.42
N LEU A 65 -1.01 -1.84 -14.44
CA LEU A 65 -1.72 -2.75 -15.35
C LEU A 65 -1.48 -2.38 -16.83
N GLU A 66 -1.51 -1.08 -17.16
CA GLU A 66 -1.20 -0.58 -18.51
C GLU A 66 0.25 -0.89 -18.91
N ALA A 67 1.22 -0.67 -18.02
CA ALA A 67 2.63 -0.97 -18.28
C ALA A 67 2.88 -2.47 -18.50
N LEU A 68 2.18 -3.32 -17.76
CA LEU A 68 2.25 -4.77 -17.91
C LEU A 68 1.42 -5.30 -19.10
N GLY A 69 0.45 -4.52 -19.61
CA GLY A 69 -0.47 -4.97 -20.65
C GLY A 69 -1.40 -6.09 -20.19
N VAL A 70 -1.85 -6.05 -18.93
CA VAL A 70 -2.74 -7.05 -18.30
C VAL A 70 -3.90 -6.37 -17.61
N GLY A 71 -4.94 -7.14 -17.26
CA GLY A 71 -6.04 -6.66 -16.44
C GLY A 71 -6.93 -5.63 -17.12
N GLU A 72 -7.07 -5.67 -18.45
CA GLU A 72 -7.90 -4.73 -19.24
C GLU A 72 -9.33 -4.61 -18.68
N GLN A 73 -9.89 -5.70 -18.16
CA GLN A 73 -11.21 -5.72 -17.53
C GLN A 73 -11.32 -4.82 -16.29
N TYR A 74 -10.21 -4.46 -15.67
CA TYR A 74 -10.17 -3.57 -14.51
C TYR A 74 -9.90 -2.11 -14.88
N LEU A 75 -9.51 -1.80 -16.10
CA LEU A 75 -9.16 -0.43 -16.51
C LEU A 75 -10.39 0.44 -16.71
N GLY A 76 -11.54 -0.14 -17.07
CA GLY A 76 -12.79 0.61 -17.31
C GLY A 76 -13.31 1.40 -16.13
N TRP A 77 -13.04 0.96 -14.89
CA TRP A 77 -13.44 1.68 -13.68
C TRP A 77 -12.59 2.95 -13.41
N ALA A 78 -11.38 3.01 -13.98
CA ALA A 78 -10.48 4.15 -13.82
C ALA A 78 -10.66 5.22 -14.90
N ASP A 79 -11.51 5.00 -15.91
CA ASP A 79 -11.74 5.95 -17.02
C ASP A 79 -12.77 7.03 -16.68
N GLY A 80 -13.57 6.82 -15.63
CA GLY A 80 -14.56 7.77 -15.16
C GLY A 80 -13.94 8.91 -14.36
N ARG A 81 -14.51 10.14 -14.48
CA ARG A 81 -14.21 11.20 -13.52
C ARG A 81 -14.71 10.76 -12.15
N VAL A 82 -13.82 10.62 -11.19
CA VAL A 82 -14.21 10.36 -9.81
C VAL A 82 -14.88 11.62 -9.26
N ASP A 83 -16.17 11.51 -8.95
CA ASP A 83 -16.91 12.56 -8.25
C ASP A 83 -16.63 12.35 -6.74
N TRP A 84 -15.74 13.19 -6.20
CA TRP A 84 -15.32 13.09 -4.82
C TRP A 84 -16.39 13.72 -3.91
N ASP A 85 -17.10 12.89 -3.19
CA ASP A 85 -17.88 13.33 -2.05
C ASP A 85 -16.95 13.40 -0.81
N HIS A 86 -16.50 14.60 -0.47
CA HIS A 86 -15.62 14.82 0.69
C HIS A 86 -16.26 14.45 2.02
N MET A 87 -17.58 14.28 2.06
CA MET A 87 -18.33 13.87 3.26
C MET A 87 -18.53 12.36 3.34
N ALA A 88 -18.26 11.62 2.26
CA ALA A 88 -18.35 10.16 2.26
C ALA A 88 -17.14 9.55 2.99
N ASP A 89 -17.40 8.61 3.90
CA ASP A 89 -16.38 7.79 4.52
C ASP A 89 -16.26 6.45 3.76
N PRO A 90 -15.20 6.25 2.96
CA PRO A 90 -15.00 5.03 2.20
C PRO A 90 -14.38 3.88 3.02
N SER A 91 -14.18 4.05 4.32
CA SER A 91 -13.42 3.13 5.17
C SER A 91 -13.98 1.71 5.14
N ASP A 92 -15.31 1.55 5.24
CA ASP A 92 -15.95 0.24 5.19
C ASP A 92 -15.72 -0.46 3.84
N VAL A 93 -15.89 0.27 2.74
CA VAL A 93 -15.67 -0.27 1.38
C VAL A 93 -14.21 -0.67 1.17
N VAL A 94 -13.26 0.08 1.73
CA VAL A 94 -11.84 -0.25 1.64
C VAL A 94 -11.48 -1.42 2.54
N PHE A 95 -11.71 -1.30 3.85
CA PHE A 95 -11.19 -2.25 4.84
C PHE A 95 -12.00 -3.54 4.93
N ASN A 96 -13.30 -3.50 4.71
CA ASN A 96 -14.18 -4.67 4.75
C ASN A 96 -14.57 -5.20 3.35
N GLY A 97 -14.31 -4.43 2.29
CA GLY A 97 -14.59 -4.81 0.91
C GLY A 97 -13.32 -5.10 0.11
N PHE A 98 -12.59 -4.05 -0.28
CA PHE A 98 -11.46 -4.13 -1.21
C PHE A 98 -10.29 -4.97 -0.65
N LEU A 99 -9.79 -4.64 0.55
CA LEU A 99 -8.62 -5.33 1.10
C LEU A 99 -8.84 -6.84 1.26
N PRO A 100 -9.98 -7.32 1.83
CA PRO A 100 -10.25 -8.74 1.90
C PRO A 100 -10.48 -9.38 0.52
N ALA A 101 -11.07 -8.66 -0.44
CA ALA A 101 -11.26 -9.17 -1.79
C ALA A 101 -9.93 -9.48 -2.47
N VAL A 102 -8.96 -8.57 -2.37
CA VAL A 102 -7.59 -8.80 -2.88
C VAL A 102 -6.90 -9.91 -2.10
N ALA A 103 -7.04 -9.93 -0.76
CA ALA A 103 -6.46 -10.97 0.09
C ALA A 103 -6.95 -12.41 -0.22
N ARG A 104 -8.06 -12.55 -0.93
CA ARG A 104 -8.57 -13.87 -1.40
C ARG A 104 -8.03 -14.30 -2.75
N LEU A 105 -7.33 -13.46 -3.49
CA LEU A 105 -6.62 -13.88 -4.70
C LEU A 105 -5.55 -14.90 -4.33
N ARG A 106 -5.29 -15.87 -5.19
CA ARG A 106 -4.42 -17.03 -4.92
C ARG A 106 -3.62 -17.48 -6.14
N ASP A 107 -3.48 -16.62 -7.14
CA ASP A 107 -2.64 -16.91 -8.30
C ASP A 107 -1.17 -16.72 -7.95
N LEU A 108 -0.84 -15.71 -7.11
CA LEU A 108 0.50 -15.45 -6.64
C LEU A 108 0.85 -16.38 -5.46
N ASP A 109 2.10 -16.89 -5.44
CA ASP A 109 2.57 -17.71 -4.32
C ASP A 109 2.73 -16.89 -3.02
N ALA A 110 2.44 -17.52 -1.88
CA ALA A 110 2.41 -16.84 -0.58
C ALA A 110 3.74 -16.18 -0.21
N LEU A 111 4.88 -16.80 -0.56
CA LEU A 111 6.19 -16.23 -0.24
C LEU A 111 6.47 -14.98 -1.07
N THR A 112 6.08 -14.95 -2.35
CA THR A 112 6.20 -13.75 -3.19
C THR A 112 5.29 -12.63 -2.68
N SER A 113 4.00 -12.92 -2.34
CA SER A 113 3.10 -11.94 -1.72
C SER A 113 3.69 -11.36 -0.43
N GLU A 114 4.27 -12.21 0.44
CA GLU A 114 4.84 -11.75 1.72
C GLU A 114 6.09 -10.87 1.52
N VAL A 115 7.01 -11.22 0.61
CA VAL A 115 8.19 -10.36 0.37
C VAL A 115 7.79 -9.00 -0.23
N VAL A 116 6.77 -8.96 -1.09
CA VAL A 116 6.21 -7.71 -1.63
C VAL A 116 5.55 -6.89 -0.52
N ARG A 117 4.76 -7.52 0.36
CA ARG A 117 4.17 -6.87 1.53
C ARG A 117 5.23 -6.25 2.44
N LEU A 118 6.28 -7.01 2.76
CA LEU A 118 7.39 -6.53 3.61
C LEU A 118 8.18 -5.41 2.93
N ARG A 119 8.34 -5.46 1.60
CA ARG A 119 8.96 -4.35 0.85
C ARG A 119 8.12 -3.08 0.99
N GLY A 120 6.81 -3.15 0.78
CA GLY A 120 5.91 -2.01 0.98
C GLY A 120 5.94 -1.49 2.43
N ALA A 121 6.01 -2.39 3.42
CA ALA A 121 6.16 -2.03 4.82
C ALA A 121 7.47 -1.26 5.09
N ALA A 122 8.58 -1.65 4.46
CA ALA A 122 9.86 -0.95 4.54
C ALA A 122 9.78 0.41 3.85
N GLN A 123 9.24 0.49 2.64
CA GLN A 123 9.14 1.73 1.86
C GLN A 123 8.27 2.79 2.53
N HIS A 124 7.17 2.40 3.17
CA HIS A 124 6.28 3.31 3.91
C HIS A 124 6.67 3.47 5.38
N ASN A 125 7.74 2.81 5.82
CA ASN A 125 8.22 2.76 7.21
C ASN A 125 7.14 2.35 8.24
N CYS A 126 6.23 1.45 7.86
CA CYS A 126 5.16 0.95 8.74
C CYS A 126 5.73 0.01 9.80
N ARG A 127 5.79 0.45 11.05
CA ARG A 127 6.34 -0.32 12.18
C ARG A 127 5.53 -1.58 12.45
N LEU A 128 4.20 -1.48 12.50
CA LEU A 128 3.28 -2.61 12.65
C LEU A 128 3.51 -3.64 11.54
N CYS A 129 3.51 -3.20 10.27
CA CYS A 129 3.62 -4.13 9.15
C CYS A 129 4.98 -4.84 9.11
N LYS A 130 6.06 -4.18 9.54
CA LYS A 130 7.39 -4.78 9.66
C LYS A 130 7.47 -5.83 10.77
N SER A 131 6.62 -5.75 11.79
CA SER A 131 6.59 -6.71 12.90
C SER A 131 5.67 -7.92 12.68
N LEU A 132 4.97 -7.99 11.54
CA LEU A 132 4.06 -9.08 11.22
C LEU A 132 4.68 -10.09 10.24
N ARG A 133 4.31 -11.38 10.40
CA ARG A 133 4.70 -12.48 9.49
C ARG A 133 3.47 -13.31 9.12
N GLU A 134 3.27 -13.49 7.85
CA GLU A 134 2.18 -14.34 7.34
C GLU A 134 2.58 -15.82 7.46
N THR A 135 1.74 -16.61 8.13
CA THR A 135 2.04 -18.01 8.49
C THR A 135 2.20 -18.89 7.25
N THR A 136 1.34 -18.71 6.23
CA THR A 136 1.41 -19.52 4.99
C THR A 136 2.73 -19.24 4.23
N ALA A 137 3.24 -18.00 4.28
CA ALA A 137 4.52 -17.66 3.69
C ALA A 137 5.70 -18.28 4.47
N LEU A 138 5.61 -18.34 5.81
CA LEU A 138 6.60 -19.03 6.63
C LEU A 138 6.63 -20.54 6.30
N ASP A 139 5.47 -21.18 6.16
CA ASP A 139 5.33 -22.58 5.77
C ASP A 139 5.86 -22.84 4.36
N ALA A 140 5.79 -21.85 3.47
CA ALA A 140 6.34 -21.89 2.11
C ALA A 140 7.86 -21.62 2.03
N GLY A 141 8.55 -21.51 3.17
CA GLY A 141 10.00 -21.33 3.25
C GLY A 141 10.44 -19.91 3.60
N GLY A 142 9.52 -19.03 3.98
CA GLY A 142 9.85 -17.72 4.53
C GLY A 142 10.66 -17.80 5.80
N SER A 143 11.57 -16.85 6.01
CA SER A 143 12.41 -16.80 7.21
C SER A 143 12.92 -15.39 7.47
N GLU A 144 13.27 -15.10 8.73
CA GLU A 144 13.84 -13.80 9.10
C GLU A 144 15.13 -13.49 8.32
N THR A 145 15.92 -14.53 8.00
CA THR A 145 17.15 -14.36 7.19
C THR A 145 16.81 -13.90 5.77
N LEU A 146 15.81 -14.52 5.12
CA LEU A 146 15.34 -14.12 3.79
C LEU A 146 14.72 -12.72 3.83
N TYR A 147 13.90 -12.45 4.84
CA TYR A 147 13.21 -11.16 4.98
C TYR A 147 14.17 -10.01 5.29
N GLY A 148 15.29 -10.29 5.98
CA GLY A 148 16.38 -9.33 6.20
C GLY A 148 17.04 -8.85 4.92
N ASP A 149 17.03 -9.66 3.87
CA ASP A 149 17.62 -9.31 2.56
C ASP A 149 16.71 -8.37 1.71
N ILE A 150 15.44 -8.17 2.09
CA ILE A 150 14.46 -7.40 1.28
C ILE A 150 14.90 -5.94 1.07
N GLU A 151 15.57 -5.32 2.03
CA GLU A 151 16.07 -3.96 1.88
C GLU A 151 17.16 -3.86 0.80
N HIS A 152 17.97 -4.90 0.65
CA HIS A 152 19.07 -4.98 -0.31
C HIS A 152 18.86 -6.11 -1.32
N PHE A 153 17.63 -6.34 -1.73
CA PHE A 153 17.18 -7.50 -2.50
C PHE A 153 17.99 -7.77 -3.78
N GLU A 154 18.51 -6.73 -4.42
CA GLU A 154 19.31 -6.90 -5.65
C GLU A 154 20.57 -7.73 -5.39
N ALA A 155 21.22 -7.53 -4.25
CA ALA A 155 22.45 -8.26 -3.85
C ALA A 155 22.15 -9.60 -3.17
N SER A 156 20.90 -9.91 -2.84
CA SER A 156 20.50 -11.12 -2.14
C SER A 156 20.82 -12.37 -2.96
N GLY A 157 21.42 -13.37 -2.32
CA GLY A 157 21.53 -14.72 -2.84
C GLY A 157 20.37 -15.64 -2.45
N LEU A 158 19.47 -15.18 -1.58
CA LEU A 158 18.34 -15.95 -1.06
C LEU A 158 17.04 -15.70 -1.86
N LEU A 159 16.90 -14.49 -2.41
CA LEU A 159 15.75 -14.12 -3.22
C LEU A 159 15.92 -14.57 -4.66
N THR A 160 14.91 -15.23 -5.21
CA THR A 160 14.87 -15.67 -6.60
C THR A 160 14.74 -14.50 -7.57
N ASP A 161 15.09 -14.69 -8.85
CA ASP A 161 14.91 -13.69 -9.89
C ASP A 161 13.43 -13.26 -10.03
N ARG A 162 12.51 -14.20 -9.83
CA ARG A 162 11.06 -13.94 -9.80
C ARG A 162 10.68 -12.98 -8.67
N GLN A 163 11.16 -13.22 -7.44
CA GLN A 163 10.91 -12.35 -6.30
C GLN A 163 11.56 -10.96 -6.49
N LYS A 164 12.80 -10.92 -7.01
CA LYS A 164 13.45 -9.64 -7.34
C LYS A 164 12.67 -8.85 -8.41
N ALA A 165 12.09 -9.53 -9.40
CA ALA A 165 11.22 -8.89 -10.39
C ALA A 165 9.99 -8.25 -9.75
N ALA A 166 9.33 -8.96 -8.82
CA ALA A 166 8.20 -8.45 -8.07
C ALA A 166 8.58 -7.24 -7.20
N LEU A 167 9.74 -7.27 -6.54
CA LEU A 167 10.22 -6.17 -5.69
C LEU A 167 10.57 -4.92 -6.49
N ARG A 168 11.23 -5.06 -7.66
CA ARG A 168 11.47 -3.93 -8.59
C ARG A 168 10.18 -3.30 -9.05
N TYR A 169 9.18 -4.12 -9.35
CA TYR A 169 7.87 -3.64 -9.79
C TYR A 169 7.12 -2.94 -8.66
N ALA A 170 7.15 -3.49 -7.45
CA ALA A 170 6.57 -2.84 -6.27
C ALA A 170 7.21 -1.47 -6.02
N ASP A 171 8.53 -1.37 -6.09
CA ASP A 171 9.25 -0.09 -5.97
C ASP A 171 8.84 0.90 -7.08
N ALA A 172 8.70 0.44 -8.32
CA ALA A 172 8.27 1.30 -9.42
C ALA A 172 6.85 1.83 -9.23
N LEU A 173 5.91 1.00 -8.74
CA LEU A 173 4.55 1.43 -8.41
C LEU A 173 4.53 2.44 -7.25
N ILE A 174 5.39 2.26 -6.24
CA ILE A 174 5.44 3.14 -5.07
C ILE A 174 6.11 4.47 -5.41
N TRP A 175 7.24 4.47 -6.14
CA TRP A 175 8.07 5.66 -6.29
C TRP A 175 8.00 6.34 -7.65
N SER A 176 7.64 5.61 -8.69
CA SER A 176 7.70 6.10 -10.08
C SER A 176 6.54 5.61 -10.95
N PRO A 177 5.28 5.66 -10.46
CA PRO A 177 4.14 5.03 -11.15
C PRO A 177 3.89 5.60 -12.55
N SER A 178 4.15 6.89 -12.77
CA SER A 178 4.00 7.55 -14.07
C SER A 178 5.06 7.14 -15.11
N ARG A 179 6.09 6.39 -14.70
CA ARG A 179 7.23 6.03 -15.53
C ARG A 179 7.78 4.65 -15.18
N ILE A 180 6.92 3.63 -15.20
CA ILE A 180 7.38 2.25 -15.02
C ILE A 180 8.27 1.87 -16.19
N ASP A 181 9.53 1.51 -15.89
CA ASP A 181 10.51 1.15 -16.93
C ASP A 181 10.07 -0.10 -17.69
N ARG A 182 10.26 -0.07 -19.03
CA ARG A 182 9.90 -1.20 -19.89
C ARG A 182 10.65 -2.48 -19.55
N GLY A 183 11.88 -2.38 -19.05
CA GLY A 183 12.66 -3.53 -18.59
C GLY A 183 12.06 -4.17 -17.33
N ILE A 184 11.55 -3.35 -16.39
CA ILE A 184 10.82 -3.86 -15.21
C ILE A 184 9.56 -4.59 -15.66
N ALA A 185 8.73 -3.97 -16.50
CA ALA A 185 7.52 -4.59 -17.02
C ALA A 185 7.82 -5.90 -17.77
N ALA A 186 8.84 -5.91 -18.63
CA ALA A 186 9.26 -7.10 -19.37
C ALA A 186 9.73 -8.22 -18.43
N THR A 187 10.45 -7.88 -17.34
CA THR A 187 10.92 -8.87 -16.37
C THR A 187 9.74 -9.47 -15.59
N VAL A 188 8.76 -8.66 -15.18
CA VAL A 188 7.52 -9.19 -14.57
C VAL A 188 6.81 -10.14 -15.54
N ARG A 189 6.63 -9.74 -16.79
CA ARG A 189 5.98 -10.57 -17.83
C ARG A 189 6.72 -11.88 -18.12
N ALA A 190 8.03 -11.93 -17.89
CA ALA A 190 8.84 -13.15 -18.06
C ALA A 190 8.68 -14.15 -16.90
N HIS A 191 8.29 -13.69 -15.71
CA HIS A 191 8.21 -14.50 -14.50
C HIS A 191 6.80 -14.78 -14.00
N PHE A 192 5.81 -13.99 -14.43
CA PHE A 192 4.43 -14.04 -13.94
C PHE A 192 3.44 -14.21 -15.08
N SER A 193 2.43 -15.04 -14.88
CA SER A 193 1.24 -15.08 -15.74
C SER A 193 0.44 -13.77 -15.64
N ASP A 194 -0.53 -13.58 -16.52
CA ASP A 194 -1.41 -12.40 -16.50
C ASP A 194 -2.18 -12.29 -15.17
N ALA A 195 -2.68 -13.41 -14.65
CA ALA A 195 -3.40 -13.46 -13.38
C ALA A 195 -2.49 -13.09 -12.20
N GLU A 196 -1.30 -13.68 -12.12
CA GLU A 196 -0.31 -13.34 -11.09
C GLU A 196 0.15 -11.89 -11.17
N ALA A 197 0.32 -11.33 -12.37
CA ALA A 197 0.73 -9.94 -12.55
C ALA A 197 -0.37 -8.95 -12.13
N VAL A 198 -1.64 -9.30 -12.36
CA VAL A 198 -2.80 -8.56 -11.85
C VAL A 198 -2.84 -8.62 -10.33
N GLU A 199 -2.75 -9.81 -9.74
CA GLU A 199 -2.74 -10.00 -8.28
C GLU A 199 -1.58 -9.24 -7.63
N LEU A 200 -0.36 -9.34 -8.18
CA LEU A 200 0.81 -8.59 -7.72
C LEU A 200 0.53 -7.08 -7.69
N THR A 201 -0.12 -6.54 -8.73
CA THR A 201 -0.44 -5.12 -8.80
C THR A 201 -1.44 -4.71 -7.72
N PHE A 202 -2.49 -5.51 -7.51
CA PHE A 202 -3.47 -5.26 -6.45
C PHE A 202 -2.90 -5.50 -5.05
N ASP A 203 -2.01 -6.46 -4.86
CA ASP A 203 -1.31 -6.70 -3.59
C ASP A 203 -0.47 -5.48 -3.18
N VAL A 204 0.21 -4.81 -4.11
CA VAL A 204 0.92 -3.57 -3.79
C VAL A 204 -0.06 -2.51 -3.28
N MET A 205 -1.22 -2.33 -3.93
CA MET A 205 -2.24 -1.39 -3.47
C MET A 205 -2.81 -1.80 -2.11
N ARG A 206 -3.20 -3.09 -1.95
CA ARG A 206 -3.72 -3.61 -0.68
C ARG A 206 -2.75 -3.33 0.47
N ASN A 207 -1.47 -3.65 0.29
CA ASN A 207 -0.45 -3.46 1.31
C ASN A 207 -0.17 -1.98 1.61
N ALA A 208 -0.32 -1.11 0.61
CA ALA A 208 -0.16 0.34 0.77
C ALA A 208 -1.27 1.00 1.59
N SER A 209 -2.35 0.28 1.94
CA SER A 209 -3.32 0.76 2.94
C SER A 209 -2.66 1.05 4.29
N ASN A 210 -1.48 0.48 4.55
CA ASN A 210 -0.64 0.79 5.70
C ASN A 210 -0.25 2.28 5.79
N LYS A 211 -0.25 3.02 4.67
CA LYS A 211 -0.03 4.48 4.66
C LYS A 211 -1.04 5.21 5.54
N VAL A 212 -2.29 4.73 5.61
CA VAL A 212 -3.31 5.32 6.47
C VAL A 212 -2.88 5.24 7.94
N ALA A 213 -2.41 4.07 8.38
CA ALA A 213 -1.93 3.88 9.75
C ALA A 213 -0.67 4.71 10.04
N VAL A 214 0.30 4.73 9.12
CA VAL A 214 1.53 5.53 9.26
C VAL A 214 1.21 7.02 9.31
N ALA A 215 0.37 7.50 8.39
CA ALA A 215 -0.05 8.90 8.32
C ALA A 215 -0.66 9.38 9.63
N LEU A 216 -1.47 8.56 10.27
CA LEU A 216 -2.19 8.89 11.51
C LEU A 216 -1.44 8.44 12.79
N ALA A 217 -0.18 7.99 12.69
CA ALA A 217 0.61 7.44 13.80
C ALA A 217 -0.04 6.24 14.51
N GLY A 218 -0.90 5.48 13.81
CA GLY A 218 -1.59 4.29 14.29
C GLY A 218 -0.85 2.98 14.01
N ASP A 219 0.40 3.03 13.57
CA ASP A 219 1.21 1.89 13.13
C ASP A 219 2.10 1.29 14.24
N ALA A 220 1.73 1.45 15.51
CA ALA A 220 2.48 0.85 16.62
C ALA A 220 2.48 -0.69 16.51
N PRO A 221 3.63 -1.36 16.69
CA PRO A 221 3.67 -2.82 16.78
C PRO A 221 2.78 -3.33 17.92
N ARG A 222 2.19 -4.51 17.74
CA ARG A 222 1.37 -5.16 18.80
C ARG A 222 2.22 -5.88 19.84
N VAL A 223 3.48 -6.18 19.49
CA VAL A 223 4.46 -6.83 20.36
C VAL A 223 5.61 -5.89 20.65
N GLU A 224 6.15 -5.93 21.87
CA GLU A 224 7.27 -5.08 22.28
C GLU A 224 8.59 -5.48 21.59
N ASN A 225 8.77 -6.78 21.37
CA ASN A 225 9.98 -7.33 20.77
C ASN A 225 9.63 -8.46 19.79
N GLY A 226 10.40 -8.58 18.70
CA GLY A 226 10.26 -9.65 17.73
C GLY A 226 9.11 -9.42 16.74
N THR A 227 8.53 -10.51 16.28
CA THR A 227 7.47 -10.53 15.26
C THR A 227 6.27 -11.34 15.76
N GLU A 228 5.09 -10.97 15.29
CA GLU A 228 3.82 -11.65 15.53
C GLU A 228 3.36 -12.34 14.26
N GLN A 229 2.83 -13.54 14.37
CA GLN A 229 2.31 -14.28 13.23
C GLN A 229 0.82 -14.01 13.03
N TYR A 230 0.41 -14.04 11.76
CA TYR A 230 -0.98 -13.96 11.38
C TYR A 230 -1.25 -14.88 10.17
N LEU A 231 -2.51 -15.16 9.95
CA LEU A 231 -3.00 -15.82 8.74
C LEU A 231 -4.14 -14.98 8.13
N LEU A 232 -4.40 -15.22 6.85
CA LEU A 232 -5.59 -14.73 6.18
C LEU A 232 -6.64 -15.85 6.18
N ASP A 233 -7.81 -15.57 6.75
CA ASP A 233 -8.91 -16.53 6.77
C ASP A 233 -9.58 -16.66 5.39
N VAL A 234 -10.64 -17.48 5.32
CA VAL A 234 -11.38 -17.74 4.07
C VAL A 234 -12.07 -16.49 3.51
N ASP A 235 -12.32 -15.51 4.35
CA ASP A 235 -12.92 -14.23 3.99
C ASP A 235 -11.87 -13.16 3.64
N GLY A 236 -10.58 -13.48 3.75
CA GLY A 236 -9.46 -12.60 3.49
C GLY A 236 -9.15 -11.64 4.65
N GLN A 237 -9.69 -11.91 5.84
CA GLN A 237 -9.45 -11.11 7.02
C GLN A 237 -8.19 -11.59 7.76
N THR A 238 -7.51 -10.67 8.42
CA THR A 238 -6.33 -10.97 9.22
C THR A 238 -6.71 -11.57 10.56
N VAL A 239 -6.22 -12.76 10.85
CA VAL A 239 -6.37 -13.45 12.14
C VAL A 239 -5.00 -13.64 12.76
N PHE A 240 -4.80 -13.12 13.95
CA PHE A 240 -3.54 -13.28 14.69
C PHE A 240 -3.51 -14.65 15.40
N THR A 241 -2.34 -15.29 15.39
CA THR A 241 -2.14 -16.65 15.91
C THR A 241 -1.21 -16.66 17.12
#